data_a3dd63a707236054dd947268e2e0ccee
#
_entry.id   a3dd63a707236054dd947268e2e0ccee
#
_cell.length_a   1.000
_cell.length_b   1.000
_cell.length_c   1.000
_cell.angle_alpha   90.00
_cell.angle_beta   90.00
_cell.angle_gamma   90.00
#
_symmetry.space_group_name_H-M   'P 1'
#
loop_
_entity.id
_entity.type
_entity.pdbx_description
1 polymer ?
#
loop_
_entity_poly.entity_id
_entity_poly.type
_entity_poly.pdbx_seq_one_letter_code
_entity_poly.pdbx_strand_id
1 'polypeptide(L)'
;LIAGSLFLTALGGLALSTFPSVGTLQLIYGYWGFTTIFLFWGAMIKATRVWGGTTKQGSAFGFLEGGRGFVAATIGAIGVYIFSVILPNNIAAAMLVERQDAFRYVILFASGLAFIVGGLVFFFMSNTEKVDTPIISSESSLENIKKVLKIPSIWWLMLIVLSAYVGYKLTGIFSLYASEIMLFDE
;
A
#
# COMPACT_ATOMS: atom_id res chain seq x y z
N LEU A 1 11.04 -2.80 11.25
CA LEU A 1 10.55 -3.43 10.04
C LEU A 1 9.69 -2.48 9.20
N ILE A 2 8.71 -1.75 9.80
CA ILE A 2 7.85 -0.77 9.11
C ILE A 2 8.67 0.30 8.39
N ALA A 3 9.62 0.96 9.07
CA ALA A 3 10.48 1.97 8.46
C ALA A 3 11.29 1.42 7.28
N GLY A 4 11.90 0.24 7.45
CA GLY A 4 12.67 -0.41 6.39
C GLY A 4 11.80 -0.74 5.15
N SER A 5 10.57 -1.20 5.35
CA SER A 5 9.65 -1.48 4.24
C SER A 5 9.24 -0.21 3.49
N LEU A 6 9.05 0.91 4.19
CA LEU A 6 8.73 2.21 3.57
C LEU A 6 9.91 2.73 2.73
N PHE A 7 11.15 2.63 3.23
CA PHE A 7 12.33 3.00 2.44
C PHE A 7 12.47 2.13 1.19
N LEU A 8 12.31 0.81 1.33
CA LEU A 8 12.34 -0.09 0.18
C LEU A 8 11.22 0.23 -0.83
N THR A 9 10.01 0.50 -0.35
CA THR A 9 8.89 0.88 -1.23
C THR A 9 9.18 2.17 -1.99
N ALA A 10 9.77 3.18 -1.32
CA ALA A 10 10.19 4.43 -1.94
C ALA A 10 11.24 4.23 -3.04
N LEU A 11 12.21 3.32 -2.84
CA LEU A 11 13.20 2.97 -3.87
C LEU A 11 12.55 2.37 -5.12
N GLY A 12 11.51 1.54 -4.96
CA GLY A 12 10.72 1.03 -6.09
C GLY A 12 10.05 2.16 -6.88
N GLY A 13 9.56 3.20 -6.18
CA GLY A 13 9.00 4.38 -6.83
C GLY A 13 10.04 5.20 -7.62
N LEU A 14 11.26 5.33 -7.11
CA LEU A 14 12.34 5.95 -7.87
C LEU A 14 12.66 5.16 -9.14
N ALA A 15 12.68 3.83 -9.08
CA ALA A 15 12.85 3.00 -10.27
C ALA A 15 11.68 3.17 -11.25
N LEU A 16 10.44 3.26 -10.76
CA LEU A 16 9.26 3.50 -11.61
C LEU A 16 9.31 4.85 -12.33
N SER A 17 9.87 5.89 -11.70
CA SER A 17 9.96 7.24 -12.28
C SER A 17 10.83 7.30 -13.54
N THR A 18 11.61 6.28 -13.83
CA THR A 18 12.42 6.18 -15.07
C THR A 18 11.61 5.67 -16.27
N PHE A 19 10.33 5.31 -16.09
CA PHE A 19 9.47 4.70 -17.12
C PHE A 19 10.11 3.47 -17.77
N PRO A 20 10.42 2.44 -16.99
CA PRO A 20 11.15 1.29 -17.45
C PRO A 20 10.31 0.43 -18.43
N SER A 21 10.97 -0.53 -19.09
CA SER A 21 10.31 -1.50 -19.96
C SER A 21 9.28 -2.34 -19.18
N VAL A 22 8.32 -2.94 -19.92
CA VAL A 22 7.25 -3.77 -19.34
C VAL A 22 7.80 -4.89 -18.45
N GLY A 23 8.90 -5.55 -18.85
CA GLY A 23 9.53 -6.60 -18.03
C GLY A 23 10.08 -6.05 -16.70
N THR A 24 10.75 -4.91 -16.74
CA THR A 24 11.23 -4.24 -15.51
C THR A 24 10.06 -3.75 -14.65
N LEU A 25 8.97 -3.28 -15.27
CA LEU A 25 7.75 -2.88 -14.57
C LEU A 25 7.15 -4.05 -13.78
N GLN A 26 7.08 -5.24 -14.37
CA GLN A 26 6.61 -6.46 -13.68
C GLN A 26 7.49 -6.79 -12.46
N LEU A 27 8.82 -6.64 -12.59
CA LEU A 27 9.74 -6.83 -11.46
C LEU A 27 9.51 -5.79 -10.34
N ILE A 28 9.28 -4.52 -10.69
CA ILE A 28 8.97 -3.47 -9.71
C ILE A 28 7.66 -3.79 -8.96
N TYR A 29 6.62 -4.23 -9.67
CA TYR A 29 5.37 -4.62 -9.02
C TYR A 29 5.53 -5.86 -8.13
N GLY A 30 6.30 -6.85 -8.56
CA GLY A 30 6.66 -8.00 -7.71
C GLY A 30 7.44 -7.58 -6.46
N TYR A 31 8.41 -6.70 -6.62
CA TYR A 31 9.16 -6.10 -5.54
C TYR A 31 8.26 -5.34 -4.55
N TRP A 32 7.33 -4.51 -5.04
CA TRP A 32 6.36 -3.84 -4.19
C TRP A 32 5.40 -4.80 -3.49
N GLY A 33 4.98 -5.88 -4.15
CA GLY A 33 4.23 -6.95 -3.50
C GLY A 33 4.97 -7.50 -2.27
N PHE A 34 6.28 -7.74 -2.41
CA PHE A 34 7.10 -8.19 -1.29
C PHE A 34 7.25 -7.12 -0.20
N THR A 35 7.63 -5.90 -0.55
CA THR A 35 7.90 -4.84 0.45
C THR A 35 6.63 -4.40 1.18
N THR A 36 5.51 -4.30 0.50
CA THR A 36 4.25 -3.84 1.09
C THR A 36 3.49 -4.94 1.82
N ILE A 37 3.39 -6.15 1.25
CA ILE A 37 2.58 -7.22 1.83
C ILE A 37 3.35 -7.92 2.95
N PHE A 38 4.55 -8.43 2.67
CA PHE A 38 5.30 -9.20 3.66
C PHE A 38 5.95 -8.33 4.74
N LEU A 39 6.61 -7.24 4.34
CA LEU A 39 7.37 -6.44 5.30
C LEU A 39 6.50 -5.41 6.02
N PHE A 40 5.64 -4.69 5.29
CA PHE A 40 4.86 -3.60 5.87
C PHE A 40 3.62 -4.10 6.59
N TRP A 41 2.74 -4.86 5.92
CA TRP A 41 1.44 -5.23 6.47
C TRP A 41 1.52 -6.07 7.74
N GLY A 42 2.37 -7.07 7.79
CA GLY A 42 2.55 -7.90 8.98
C GLY A 42 2.98 -7.08 10.21
N ALA A 43 3.94 -6.17 10.00
CA ALA A 43 4.43 -5.29 11.05
C ALA A 43 3.39 -4.24 11.46
N MET A 44 2.63 -3.68 10.51
CA MET A 44 1.56 -2.72 10.76
C MET A 44 0.42 -3.34 11.56
N ILE A 45 -0.05 -4.52 11.20
CA ILE A 45 -1.08 -5.25 11.94
C ILE A 45 -0.61 -5.52 13.38
N LYS A 46 0.64 -5.97 13.57
CA LYS A 46 1.21 -6.18 14.90
C LYS A 46 1.22 -4.88 15.71
N ALA A 47 1.69 -3.78 15.12
CA ALA A 47 1.74 -2.48 15.79
C ALA A 47 0.34 -1.99 16.18
N THR A 48 -0.65 -2.11 15.30
CA THR A 48 -2.05 -1.74 15.56
C THR A 48 -2.65 -2.58 16.70
N ARG A 49 -2.37 -3.89 16.73
CA ARG A 49 -2.84 -4.76 17.81
C ARG A 49 -2.23 -4.37 19.16
N VAL A 50 -0.94 -4.06 19.19
CA VAL A 50 -0.26 -3.60 20.40
C VAL A 50 -0.88 -2.28 20.88
N TRP A 51 -1.11 -1.34 19.95
CA TRP A 51 -1.72 -0.06 20.26
C TRP A 51 -3.17 -0.18 20.79
N GLY A 52 -3.98 -1.06 20.19
CA GLY A 52 -5.35 -1.31 20.62
C GLY A 52 -5.47 -2.05 21.96
N GLY A 53 -4.41 -2.68 22.44
CA GLY A 53 -4.39 -3.47 23.67
C GLY A 53 -5.40 -4.62 23.60
N THR A 54 -5.91 -5.06 24.76
CA THR A 54 -6.86 -6.19 24.86
C THR A 54 -8.32 -5.76 24.64
N THR A 55 -8.66 -4.49 24.87
CA THR A 55 -10.05 -4.01 24.95
C THR A 55 -10.48 -3.10 23.81
N LYS A 56 -9.56 -2.47 23.08
CA LYS A 56 -9.86 -1.45 22.04
C LYS A 56 -9.44 -1.87 20.63
N GLN A 57 -9.41 -3.18 20.35
CA GLN A 57 -8.97 -3.69 19.04
C GLN A 57 -9.84 -3.15 17.88
N GLY A 58 -11.17 -3.18 18.04
CA GLY A 58 -12.08 -2.67 17.00
C GLY A 58 -11.84 -1.19 16.68
N SER A 59 -11.65 -0.35 17.69
CA SER A 59 -11.35 1.08 17.49
C SER A 59 -10.00 1.29 16.83
N ALA A 60 -8.97 0.52 17.21
CA ALA A 60 -7.63 0.62 16.64
C ALA A 60 -7.62 0.26 15.14
N PHE A 61 -8.25 -0.83 14.76
CA PHE A 61 -8.36 -1.22 13.36
C PHE A 61 -9.30 -0.30 12.56
N GLY A 62 -10.40 0.19 13.17
CA GLY A 62 -11.27 1.19 12.55
C GLY A 62 -10.53 2.50 12.26
N PHE A 63 -9.68 2.96 13.19
CA PHE A 63 -8.85 4.13 12.98
C PHE A 63 -7.78 3.90 11.90
N LEU A 64 -7.14 2.72 11.88
CA LEU A 64 -6.18 2.36 10.85
C LEU A 64 -6.82 2.40 9.45
N GLU A 65 -7.97 1.75 9.28
CA GLU A 65 -8.62 1.64 7.97
C GLU A 65 -9.24 2.97 7.53
N GLY A 66 -9.90 3.70 8.43
CA GLY A 66 -10.43 5.03 8.14
C GLY A 66 -9.32 6.04 7.82
N GLY A 67 -8.26 6.03 8.63
CA GLY A 67 -7.09 6.88 8.38
C GLY A 67 -6.40 6.56 7.05
N ARG A 68 -6.26 5.28 6.72
CA ARG A 68 -5.71 4.85 5.43
C ARG A 68 -6.54 5.37 4.25
N GLY A 69 -7.86 5.26 4.32
CA GLY A 69 -8.75 5.75 3.28
C GLY A 69 -8.65 7.28 3.11
N PHE A 70 -8.67 8.00 4.22
CA PHE A 70 -8.54 9.47 4.21
C PHE A 70 -7.19 9.92 3.63
N VAL A 71 -6.08 9.33 4.08
CA VAL A 71 -4.74 9.66 3.57
C VAL A 71 -4.61 9.31 2.10
N ALA A 72 -5.14 8.15 1.65
CA ALA A 72 -5.10 7.76 0.25
C ALA A 72 -5.86 8.76 -0.65
N ALA A 73 -7.05 9.19 -0.23
CA ALA A 73 -7.83 10.20 -0.94
C ALA A 73 -7.09 11.56 -1.01
N THR A 74 -6.50 11.97 0.11
CA THR A 74 -5.74 13.24 0.17
C THR A 74 -4.50 13.20 -0.74
N ILE A 75 -3.70 12.13 -0.69
CA ILE A 75 -2.52 11.98 -1.54
C ILE A 75 -2.94 11.87 -3.02
N GLY A 76 -4.03 11.18 -3.31
CA GLY A 76 -4.59 11.10 -4.67
C GLY A 76 -4.98 12.49 -5.19
N ALA A 77 -5.69 13.28 -4.40
CA ALA A 77 -6.08 14.65 -4.77
C ALA A 77 -4.85 15.56 -5.00
N ILE A 78 -3.84 15.47 -4.14
CA ILE A 78 -2.57 16.19 -4.31
C ILE A 78 -1.87 15.72 -5.60
N GLY A 79 -1.86 14.43 -5.88
CA GLY A 79 -1.27 13.87 -7.10
C GLY A 79 -1.95 14.42 -8.36
N VAL A 80 -3.29 14.45 -8.39
CA VAL A 80 -4.06 15.05 -9.48
C VAL A 80 -3.76 16.54 -9.61
N TYR A 81 -3.69 17.27 -8.49
CA TYR A 81 -3.33 18.70 -8.50
C TYR A 81 -1.93 18.92 -9.08
N ILE A 82 -0.92 18.18 -8.66
CA ILE A 82 0.45 18.27 -9.21
C ILE A 82 0.42 18.01 -10.71
N PHE A 83 -0.29 16.96 -11.13
CA PHE A 83 -0.42 16.60 -12.54
C PHE A 83 -1.06 17.74 -13.35
N SER A 84 -2.14 18.33 -12.85
CA SER A 84 -2.87 19.41 -13.53
C SER A 84 -2.07 20.73 -13.63
N VAL A 85 -1.22 21.02 -12.64
CA VAL A 85 -0.38 22.24 -12.65
C VAL A 85 0.77 22.15 -13.65
N ILE A 86 1.29 20.94 -13.86
CA ILE A 86 2.44 20.70 -14.74
C ILE A 86 2.02 20.55 -16.19
N LEU A 87 0.82 20.01 -16.44
CA LEU A 87 0.31 19.88 -17.80
C LEU A 87 -0.16 21.23 -18.36
N PRO A 88 0.10 21.51 -19.65
CA PRO A 88 -0.47 22.70 -20.31
C PRO A 88 -2.01 22.63 -20.33
N ASN A 89 -2.65 23.80 -20.45
CA ASN A 89 -4.11 24.01 -20.31
C ASN A 89 -5.03 23.15 -21.19
N ASN A 90 -4.47 22.37 -22.13
CA ASN A 90 -5.22 21.44 -22.95
C ASN A 90 -4.64 20.02 -22.79
N ILE A 91 -5.18 19.29 -21.82
CA ILE A 91 -4.76 17.92 -21.50
C ILE A 91 -4.90 16.99 -22.71
N ALA A 92 -5.92 17.18 -23.54
CA ALA A 92 -6.15 16.37 -24.74
C ALA A 92 -5.07 16.59 -25.82
N ALA A 93 -4.48 17.77 -25.88
CA ALA A 93 -3.43 18.12 -26.83
C ALA A 93 -2.00 17.85 -26.31
N ALA A 94 -1.84 17.50 -25.03
CA ALA A 94 -0.53 17.25 -24.42
C ALA A 94 0.15 16.01 -25.04
N MET A 95 1.42 16.18 -25.43
CA MET A 95 2.24 15.09 -25.97
C MET A 95 2.49 14.02 -24.89
N LEU A 96 2.73 12.79 -25.34
CA LEU A 96 3.02 11.67 -24.43
C LEU A 96 4.19 11.99 -23.46
N VAL A 97 5.20 12.67 -23.94
CA VAL A 97 6.39 13.06 -23.15
C VAL A 97 5.99 14.03 -22.02
N GLU A 98 5.15 15.01 -22.29
CA GLU A 98 4.67 15.97 -21.28
C GLU A 98 3.84 15.27 -20.20
N ARG A 99 2.98 14.32 -20.59
CA ARG A 99 2.22 13.50 -19.65
C ARG A 99 3.13 12.61 -18.80
N GLN A 100 4.17 12.03 -19.40
CA GLN A 100 5.17 11.25 -18.66
C GLN A 100 5.92 12.11 -17.65
N ASP A 101 6.35 13.31 -18.03
CA ASP A 101 7.05 14.21 -17.13
C ASP A 101 6.14 14.65 -15.97
N ALA A 102 4.90 15.04 -16.24
CA ALA A 102 3.95 15.36 -15.18
C ALA A 102 3.73 14.17 -14.23
N PHE A 103 3.57 12.96 -14.77
CA PHE A 103 3.39 11.77 -13.95
C PHE A 103 4.65 11.39 -13.16
N ARG A 104 5.83 11.66 -13.70
CA ARG A 104 7.11 11.49 -12.98
C ARG A 104 7.14 12.29 -11.69
N TYR A 105 6.70 13.55 -11.69
CA TYR A 105 6.64 14.36 -10.46
C TYR A 105 5.67 13.79 -9.43
N VAL A 106 4.54 13.25 -9.86
CA VAL A 106 3.60 12.57 -8.95
C VAL A 106 4.25 11.34 -8.30
N ILE A 107 4.96 10.52 -9.08
CA ILE A 107 5.67 9.35 -8.57
C ILE A 107 6.76 9.76 -7.58
N LEU A 108 7.55 10.78 -7.91
CA LEU A 108 8.62 11.28 -7.04
C LEU A 108 8.07 11.87 -5.75
N PHE A 109 6.95 12.62 -5.83
CA PHE A 109 6.25 13.12 -4.65
C PHE A 109 5.80 11.99 -3.73
N ALA A 110 5.11 10.98 -4.26
CA ALA A 110 4.65 9.84 -3.49
C ALA A 110 5.81 9.04 -2.87
N SER A 111 6.89 8.84 -3.63
CA SER A 111 8.10 8.14 -3.17
C SER A 111 8.82 8.94 -2.08
N GLY A 112 8.95 10.26 -2.26
CA GLY A 112 9.52 11.17 -1.27
C GLY A 112 8.71 11.18 0.03
N LEU A 113 7.38 11.21 -0.07
CA LEU A 113 6.50 11.12 1.08
C LEU A 113 6.68 9.79 1.84
N ALA A 114 6.72 8.67 1.12
CA ALA A 114 6.97 7.36 1.73
C ALA A 114 8.35 7.31 2.43
N PHE A 115 9.36 7.92 1.84
CA PHE A 115 10.69 8.02 2.44
C PHE A 115 10.69 8.86 3.72
N ILE A 116 10.03 10.03 3.70
CA ILE A 116 9.89 10.93 4.86
C ILE A 116 9.14 10.20 6.00
N VAL A 117 8.01 9.57 5.69
CA VAL A 117 7.25 8.80 6.68
C VAL A 117 8.09 7.64 7.22
N GLY A 118 8.86 6.96 6.38
CA GLY A 118 9.82 5.95 6.81
C GLY A 118 10.84 6.49 7.82
N GLY A 119 11.36 7.69 7.58
CA GLY A 119 12.26 8.40 8.51
C GLY A 119 11.56 8.75 9.83
N LEU A 120 10.35 9.31 9.78
CA LEU A 120 9.57 9.61 10.98
C LEU A 120 9.30 8.35 11.81
N VAL A 121 8.90 7.26 11.17
CA VAL A 121 8.70 5.98 11.86
C VAL A 121 9.99 5.46 12.47
N PHE A 122 11.12 5.61 11.78
CA PHE A 122 12.42 5.17 12.27
C PHE A 122 12.85 5.94 13.51
N PHE A 123 12.66 7.25 13.56
CA PHE A 123 13.12 8.09 14.66
C PHE A 123 12.11 8.15 15.83
N PHE A 124 10.81 8.14 15.55
CA PHE A 124 9.80 8.37 16.58
C PHE A 124 9.11 7.09 17.05
N MET A 125 9.13 6.01 16.28
CA MET A 125 8.49 4.77 16.68
C MET A 125 9.46 3.94 17.51
N SER A 126 9.30 4.00 18.83
CA SER A 126 10.09 3.20 19.77
C SER A 126 9.87 1.71 19.53
N ASN A 127 10.94 0.93 19.56
CA ASN A 127 10.84 -0.53 19.58
C ASN A 127 10.25 -0.96 20.93
N THR A 128 8.94 -0.98 21.02
CA THR A 128 8.23 -1.49 22.20
C THR A 128 8.28 -3.02 22.16
N GLU A 129 9.44 -3.60 22.43
CA GLU A 129 9.62 -5.07 22.51
C GLU A 129 9.11 -5.67 23.83
N LYS A 130 8.56 -4.87 24.74
CA LYS A 130 8.03 -5.38 26.00
C LYS A 130 6.51 -5.33 26.03
N VAL A 131 5.86 -6.04 25.13
CA VAL A 131 4.59 -6.65 25.47
C VAL A 131 4.94 -8.06 25.94
N ASP A 132 4.67 -8.36 27.21
CA ASP A 132 4.61 -9.72 27.73
C ASP A 132 3.51 -10.48 26.95
N THR A 133 3.77 -10.76 25.69
CA THR A 133 3.08 -11.85 25.02
C THR A 133 3.58 -13.10 25.73
N PRO A 134 2.69 -13.90 26.32
CA PRO A 134 3.09 -15.19 26.85
C PRO A 134 3.95 -15.85 25.79
N ILE A 135 5.16 -16.23 26.17
CA ILE A 135 6.11 -16.93 25.32
C ILE A 135 5.37 -18.18 24.85
N ILE A 136 4.70 -18.06 23.70
CA ILE A 136 4.24 -19.24 22.98
C ILE A 136 5.54 -19.93 22.65
N SER A 137 5.74 -21.03 23.36
CA SER A 137 6.87 -21.96 23.29
C SER A 137 7.56 -21.91 21.93
N SER A 138 8.88 -22.02 21.92
CA SER A 138 9.79 -21.97 20.77
C SER A 138 9.59 -23.15 19.76
N GLU A 139 8.33 -23.54 19.55
CA GLU A 139 7.98 -24.38 18.42
C GLU A 139 8.31 -23.63 17.16
N SER A 140 8.98 -24.27 16.22
CA SER A 140 9.46 -23.63 15.00
C SER A 140 8.30 -22.88 14.30
N SER A 141 8.55 -21.69 13.80
CA SER A 141 7.55 -20.86 13.10
C SER A 141 6.81 -21.66 12.00
N LEU A 142 7.45 -22.65 11.41
CA LEU A 142 6.88 -23.54 10.39
C LEU A 142 5.84 -24.53 10.95
N GLU A 143 6.04 -25.05 12.18
CA GLU A 143 5.02 -25.91 12.82
C GLU A 143 3.76 -25.14 13.16
N ASN A 144 3.91 -23.93 13.64
CA ASN A 144 2.77 -23.04 13.92
C ASN A 144 1.98 -22.71 12.64
N ILE A 145 2.67 -22.45 11.52
CA ILE A 145 2.02 -22.25 10.22
C ILE A 145 1.25 -23.52 9.81
N LYS A 146 1.85 -24.70 9.94
CA LYS A 146 1.17 -25.97 9.61
C LYS A 146 -0.07 -26.21 10.48
N LYS A 147 0.00 -25.89 11.80
CA LYS A 147 -1.15 -25.99 12.71
C LYS A 147 -2.28 -25.06 12.27
N VAL A 148 -1.96 -23.81 11.93
CA VAL A 148 -2.92 -22.81 11.45
C VAL A 148 -3.59 -23.25 10.14
N LEU A 149 -2.83 -23.73 9.18
CA LEU A 149 -3.36 -24.19 7.88
C LEU A 149 -4.26 -25.42 7.96
N LYS A 150 -4.21 -26.20 9.07
CA LYS A 150 -5.09 -27.33 9.33
C LYS A 150 -6.48 -26.91 9.82
N ILE A 151 -6.68 -25.65 10.18
CA ILE A 151 -7.98 -25.16 10.70
C ILE A 151 -8.88 -24.79 9.50
N PRO A 152 -10.00 -25.50 9.24
CA PRO A 152 -10.86 -25.24 8.08
C PRO A 152 -11.40 -23.82 8.01
N SER A 153 -11.71 -23.22 9.17
CA SER A 153 -12.23 -21.85 9.25
C SER A 153 -11.29 -20.81 8.66
N ILE A 154 -9.98 -21.08 8.65
CA ILE A 154 -8.98 -20.16 8.07
C ILE A 154 -9.12 -20.10 6.56
N TRP A 155 -9.37 -21.23 5.90
CA TRP A 155 -9.60 -21.28 4.46
C TRP A 155 -10.86 -20.52 4.04
N TRP A 156 -11.94 -20.67 4.81
CA TRP A 156 -13.16 -19.89 4.59
C TRP A 156 -12.92 -18.39 4.78
N LEU A 157 -12.19 -18.02 5.82
CA LEU A 157 -11.83 -16.60 6.05
C LEU A 157 -10.96 -16.06 4.91
N MET A 158 -9.97 -16.82 4.44
CA MET A 158 -9.13 -16.43 3.30
C MET A 158 -9.96 -16.24 2.04
N LEU A 159 -10.93 -17.14 1.78
CA LEU A 159 -11.82 -17.02 0.62
C LEU A 159 -12.71 -15.77 0.70
N ILE A 160 -13.27 -15.48 1.87
CA ILE A 160 -14.09 -14.28 2.11
C ILE A 160 -13.24 -13.01 1.86
N VAL A 161 -12.04 -12.94 2.44
CA VAL A 161 -11.14 -11.80 2.27
C VAL A 161 -10.73 -11.63 0.80
N LEU A 162 -10.41 -12.73 0.11
CA LEU A 162 -10.07 -12.72 -1.30
C LEU A 162 -11.23 -12.20 -2.15
N SER A 163 -12.45 -12.71 -1.92
CA SER A 163 -13.65 -12.30 -2.66
C SER A 163 -13.96 -10.81 -2.44
N ALA A 164 -13.87 -10.33 -1.21
CA ALA A 164 -14.07 -8.92 -0.87
C ALA A 164 -13.01 -8.03 -1.54
N TYR A 165 -11.75 -8.48 -1.56
CA TYR A 165 -10.67 -7.74 -2.20
C TYR A 165 -10.82 -7.68 -3.72
N VAL A 166 -11.21 -8.78 -4.35
CA VAL A 166 -11.50 -8.81 -5.79
C VAL A 166 -12.65 -7.86 -6.12
N GLY A 167 -13.74 -7.90 -5.35
CA GLY A 167 -14.87 -6.96 -5.51
C GLY A 167 -14.42 -5.50 -5.39
N TYR A 168 -13.60 -5.18 -4.40
CA TYR A 168 -13.03 -3.84 -4.25
C TYR A 168 -12.16 -3.42 -5.44
N LYS A 169 -11.35 -4.33 -5.98
CA LYS A 169 -10.48 -4.03 -7.12
C LYS A 169 -11.24 -3.83 -8.43
N LEU A 170 -12.39 -4.48 -8.60
CA LEU A 170 -13.25 -4.28 -9.77
C LEU A 170 -13.76 -2.84 -9.87
N THR A 171 -14.00 -2.16 -8.74
CA THR A 171 -14.45 -0.75 -8.76
C THR A 171 -13.44 0.20 -9.43
N GLY A 172 -12.13 -0.10 -9.34
CA GLY A 172 -11.10 0.68 -10.03
C GLY A 172 -11.08 0.53 -11.56
N ILE A 173 -11.75 -0.49 -12.09
CA ILE A 173 -11.83 -0.74 -13.54
C ILE A 173 -13.03 -0.02 -14.16
N PHE A 174 -14.02 0.39 -13.36
CA PHE A 174 -15.23 1.01 -13.88
C PHE A 174 -14.97 2.35 -14.58
N SER A 175 -14.05 3.17 -14.08
CA SER A 175 -13.72 4.43 -14.74
C SER A 175 -13.08 4.18 -16.12
N LEU A 176 -12.17 3.22 -16.21
CA LEU A 176 -11.56 2.82 -17.48
C LEU A 176 -12.59 2.22 -18.43
N TYR A 177 -13.50 1.39 -17.93
CA TYR A 177 -14.59 0.82 -18.72
C TYR A 177 -15.54 1.91 -19.25
N ALA A 178 -15.87 2.89 -18.40
CA ALA A 178 -16.75 4.00 -18.79
C ALA A 178 -16.12 4.87 -19.90
N SER A 179 -14.83 5.20 -19.78
CA SER A 179 -14.13 6.01 -20.77
C SER A 179 -13.84 5.26 -22.08
N GLU A 180 -13.37 4.00 -22.00
CA GLU A 180 -12.90 3.26 -23.18
C GLU A 180 -14.00 2.50 -23.92
N ILE A 181 -15.01 2.01 -23.20
CA ILE A 181 -16.07 1.17 -23.78
C ILE A 181 -17.39 1.92 -23.93
N MET A 182 -17.78 2.66 -22.90
CA MET A 182 -19.04 3.43 -22.92
C MET A 182 -18.87 4.82 -23.55
N LEU A 183 -17.63 5.23 -23.84
CA LEU A 183 -17.29 6.52 -24.46
C LEU A 183 -17.94 7.70 -23.74
N PHE A 184 -18.04 7.65 -22.43
CA PHE A 184 -18.45 8.80 -21.65
C PHE A 184 -17.32 9.83 -21.65
N ASP A 185 -17.64 11.04 -22.15
CA ASP A 185 -16.73 12.18 -22.04
C ASP A 185 -16.67 12.64 -20.59
N GLU A 186 -15.47 12.97 -20.10
CA GLU A 186 -15.24 13.53 -18.78
C GLU A 186 -15.73 14.98 -18.65
#